data_c91cf7d0246e420794e108ba59925e71
#
_entry.id   c91cf7d0246e420794e108ba59925e71
#
_cell.length_a   1.000
_cell.length_b   1.000
_cell.length_c   1.000
_cell.angle_alpha   90.00
_cell.angle_beta   90.00
_cell.angle_gamma   90.00
#
_symmetry.space_group_name_H-M   'P 1'
#
loop_
_entity.id
_entity.type
_entity.pdbx_description
1 polymer ?
#
loop_
_entity_poly.entity_id
_entity_poly.type
_entity_poly.pdbx_seq_one_letter_code
_entity_poly.pdbx_strand_id
1 'polypeptide(L)'
;RDLDPSSISMVFPTYGMGSPLSIYSHTFIKINSKKYPEGSYLNTAISFSAAFPSNENPVTLTFKGVFGGYQGYFGVEPYYLKVKAYSYLDNRDLFEYYLNLTEDEIDRIVLHVWELKDISMDYYFFKKNCSYYLLDLLEIARPSLALKEQFALWTIPADTIRLLFEIPEFVIKTNYFPSKLTYLYQRLQDLSEEERIVLLHLFEAKDLSFSNNWYSLRDEQKAFLLEIYRDYLALIATPEAANVRKEVVNLRSEIDLVTEEKSYPQMVESPEQGHASSRWSFGVGLQEEKGNFLDIELRLSLHDFLDPGIGFDRFSEIETGKLRVRSFEDKVIIEDFTILNLTSIFPYDKVYDISSWRFLMNIKQDHSQQCFNCPIFNFQAGTGIGFQLVETLSYILVDADYHYGDVYEGK
;
A
#
# COMPACT_ATOMS: atom_id res chain seq x y z
N ARG A 1 26.26 -4.52 -20.40
CA ARG A 1 26.60 -5.84 -20.99
C ARG A 1 26.33 -7.02 -20.05
N ASP A 2 26.22 -6.79 -18.73
CA ASP A 2 26.03 -7.88 -17.76
C ASP A 2 24.56 -8.20 -17.43
N LEU A 3 23.62 -7.38 -17.82
CA LEU A 3 22.19 -7.55 -17.52
C LEU A 3 21.55 -8.68 -18.32
N ASP A 4 21.94 -8.88 -19.59
CA ASP A 4 21.39 -9.88 -20.51
C ASP A 4 19.86 -10.00 -20.41
N PRO A 5 19.11 -8.92 -20.74
CA PRO A 5 17.69 -8.84 -20.49
C PRO A 5 16.90 -9.81 -21.38
N SER A 6 15.85 -10.42 -20.83
CA SER A 6 14.92 -11.30 -21.56
C SER A 6 13.52 -10.71 -21.64
N SER A 7 13.08 -10.03 -20.57
CA SER A 7 11.77 -9.40 -20.49
C SER A 7 11.77 -8.30 -19.43
N ILE A 8 10.74 -7.48 -19.44
CA ILE A 8 10.49 -6.45 -18.43
C ILE A 8 9.13 -6.71 -17.77
N SER A 9 9.12 -6.55 -16.45
CA SER A 9 7.90 -6.54 -15.67
C SER A 9 7.72 -5.18 -14.97
N MET A 10 6.51 -4.63 -14.99
CA MET A 10 6.11 -3.58 -14.07
C MET A 10 5.77 -4.24 -12.73
N VAL A 11 6.31 -3.73 -11.63
CA VAL A 11 6.05 -4.27 -10.29
C VAL A 11 5.30 -3.26 -9.46
N PHE A 12 4.23 -3.73 -8.83
CA PHE A 12 3.38 -2.94 -7.96
C PHE A 12 3.33 -3.60 -6.57
N PRO A 13 3.97 -3.01 -5.55
CA PRO A 13 3.70 -3.34 -4.16
C PRO A 13 2.31 -2.84 -3.78
N THR A 14 1.51 -3.65 -3.12
CA THR A 14 0.18 -3.24 -2.66
C THR A 14 0.24 -2.01 -1.74
N TYR A 15 -0.89 -1.37 -1.50
CA TYR A 15 -0.95 -0.25 -0.56
C TYR A 15 -0.46 -0.68 0.82
N GLY A 16 0.17 0.23 1.55
CA GLY A 16 0.67 -0.06 2.88
C GLY A 16 0.33 1.08 3.84
N MET A 17 -0.38 0.76 4.91
CA MET A 17 -0.75 1.73 5.94
C MET A 17 0.34 1.93 7.00
N GLY A 18 1.52 1.32 6.82
CA GLY A 18 2.63 1.40 7.77
C GLY A 18 3.39 2.72 7.77
N SER A 19 3.33 3.51 6.69
CA SER A 19 3.95 4.83 6.62
C SER A 19 3.21 5.77 5.66
N PRO A 20 3.25 7.10 5.90
CA PRO A 20 2.63 8.08 5.00
C PRO A 20 3.13 8.03 3.55
N LEU A 21 4.34 7.57 3.31
CA LEU A 21 4.92 7.46 1.97
C LEU A 21 4.46 6.19 1.23
N SER A 22 4.12 5.12 1.96
CA SER A 22 3.66 3.85 1.40
C SER A 22 2.16 3.81 1.08
N ILE A 23 1.40 4.79 1.60
CA ILE A 23 -0.05 4.88 1.43
C ILE A 23 -0.48 4.95 -0.04
N TYR A 24 0.26 5.70 -0.87
CA TYR A 24 -0.06 5.86 -2.30
C TYR A 24 0.50 4.76 -3.18
N SER A 25 1.14 3.76 -2.57
CA SER A 25 1.87 2.71 -3.24
C SER A 25 3.10 3.24 -4.03
N HIS A 26 3.71 2.36 -4.77
CA HIS A 26 4.88 2.64 -5.60
C HIS A 26 4.83 1.74 -6.81
N THR A 27 5.54 2.12 -7.88
CA THR A 27 5.81 1.22 -9.00
C THR A 27 7.28 1.24 -9.31
N PHE A 28 7.79 0.14 -9.82
CA PHE A 28 9.13 0.04 -10.35
C PHE A 28 9.20 -1.02 -11.46
N ILE A 29 10.22 -0.97 -12.27
CA ILE A 29 10.47 -1.95 -13.33
C ILE A 29 11.43 -3.00 -12.82
N LYS A 30 11.15 -4.27 -13.15
CA LYS A 30 12.05 -5.41 -12.99
C LYS A 30 12.55 -5.85 -14.37
N ILE A 31 13.85 -5.88 -14.55
CA ILE A 31 14.51 -6.48 -15.73
C ILE A 31 14.76 -7.94 -15.41
N ASN A 32 14.09 -8.83 -16.12
CA ASN A 32 14.33 -10.26 -16.04
C ASN A 32 15.51 -10.63 -16.97
N SER A 33 16.50 -11.33 -16.45
CA SER A 33 17.70 -11.71 -17.18
C SER A 33 17.59 -13.15 -17.69
N LYS A 34 18.15 -13.41 -18.89
CA LYS A 34 18.32 -14.77 -19.43
C LYS A 34 19.20 -15.67 -18.52
N LYS A 35 19.99 -15.06 -17.63
CA LYS A 35 20.91 -15.77 -16.71
C LYS A 35 20.22 -16.45 -15.54
N TYR A 36 19.01 -16.00 -15.19
CA TYR A 36 18.32 -16.44 -13.98
C TYR A 36 16.96 -17.06 -14.32
N PRO A 37 16.50 -18.04 -13.54
CA PRO A 37 15.17 -18.60 -13.73
C PRO A 37 14.09 -17.52 -13.51
N GLU A 38 12.92 -17.76 -14.07
CA GLU A 38 11.76 -16.92 -13.85
C GLU A 38 11.45 -16.78 -12.36
N GLY A 39 11.04 -15.59 -11.91
CA GLY A 39 10.78 -15.31 -10.49
C GLY A 39 12.03 -15.08 -9.63
N SER A 40 13.23 -15.17 -10.19
CA SER A 40 14.46 -14.98 -9.42
C SER A 40 14.57 -13.60 -8.79
N TYR A 41 15.01 -13.58 -7.54
CA TYR A 41 15.33 -12.34 -6.82
C TYR A 41 16.69 -11.73 -7.22
N LEU A 42 17.48 -12.43 -8.03
CA LEU A 42 18.78 -11.95 -8.52
C LEU A 42 18.67 -11.00 -9.73
N ASN A 43 17.46 -10.77 -10.20
CA ASN A 43 17.16 -9.81 -11.26
C ASN A 43 17.46 -8.37 -10.83
N THR A 44 17.33 -7.42 -11.75
CA THR A 44 17.61 -6.00 -11.51
C THR A 44 16.31 -5.20 -11.46
N ALA A 45 16.20 -4.30 -10.49
CA ALA A 45 15.11 -3.33 -10.39
C ALA A 45 15.57 -1.95 -10.84
N ILE A 46 14.69 -1.25 -11.57
CA ILE A 46 14.80 0.17 -11.91
C ILE A 46 13.65 0.89 -11.23
N SER A 47 13.95 1.88 -10.42
CA SER A 47 12.94 2.72 -9.76
C SER A 47 13.26 4.19 -9.93
N PHE A 48 12.22 5.03 -9.94
CA PHE A 48 12.38 6.48 -9.83
C PHE A 48 11.91 6.91 -8.44
N SER A 49 12.76 7.59 -7.69
CA SER A 49 12.48 7.93 -6.30
C SER A 49 12.98 9.33 -5.98
N ALA A 50 12.22 10.05 -5.12
CA ALA A 50 12.66 11.34 -4.62
C ALA A 50 13.77 11.20 -3.57
N ALA A 51 14.69 12.14 -3.54
CA ALA A 51 15.68 12.30 -2.49
C ALA A 51 15.09 13.14 -1.36
N PHE A 52 14.73 12.49 -0.25
CA PHE A 52 14.23 13.15 0.96
C PHE A 52 15.34 13.30 2.01
N PRO A 53 15.47 14.46 2.68
CA PRO A 53 16.28 14.58 3.86
C PRO A 53 15.78 13.65 4.97
N SER A 54 16.65 12.90 5.63
CA SER A 54 16.28 11.90 6.62
C SER A 54 15.61 12.46 7.89
N ASN A 55 15.71 13.77 8.12
CA ASN A 55 15.21 14.48 9.31
C ASN A 55 14.16 15.53 8.94
N GLU A 56 13.59 15.51 7.73
CA GLU A 56 12.53 16.46 7.37
C GLU A 56 11.23 16.14 8.11
N ASN A 57 10.57 17.17 8.63
CA ASN A 57 9.32 16.96 9.35
C ASN A 57 8.18 16.59 8.37
N PRO A 58 7.18 15.79 8.82
CA PRO A 58 6.10 15.29 7.96
C PRO A 58 5.28 16.38 7.26
N VAL A 59 5.09 17.53 7.88
CA VAL A 59 4.32 18.65 7.28
C VAL A 59 5.07 19.24 6.09
N THR A 60 6.38 19.52 6.27
CA THR A 60 7.24 20.03 5.20
C THR A 60 7.38 18.99 4.07
N LEU A 61 7.53 17.71 4.44
CA LEU A 61 7.58 16.60 3.50
C LEU A 61 6.33 16.56 2.62
N THR A 62 5.15 16.63 3.23
CA THR A 62 3.87 16.63 2.52
C THR A 62 3.74 17.86 1.63
N PHE A 63 4.01 19.06 2.16
CA PHE A 63 3.90 20.31 1.40
C PHE A 63 4.80 20.31 0.17
N LYS A 64 6.09 20.02 0.34
CA LYS A 64 7.04 19.93 -0.77
C LYS A 64 6.74 18.79 -1.73
N GLY A 65 6.23 17.67 -1.24
CA GLY A 65 5.82 16.55 -2.08
C GLY A 65 4.64 16.89 -2.99
N VAL A 66 3.68 17.64 -2.49
CA VAL A 66 2.48 18.05 -3.24
C VAL A 66 2.78 19.20 -4.20
N PHE A 67 3.45 20.25 -3.73
CA PHE A 67 3.65 21.49 -4.49
C PHE A 67 4.99 21.58 -5.22
N GLY A 68 5.89 20.62 -4.99
CA GLY A 68 7.24 20.60 -5.55
C GLY A 68 8.30 21.08 -4.55
N GLY A 69 9.51 20.60 -4.73
CA GLY A 69 10.66 20.94 -3.86
C GLY A 69 11.58 19.75 -3.65
N TYR A 70 11.27 18.61 -4.27
CA TYR A 70 12.16 17.47 -4.31
C TYR A 70 12.67 17.17 -5.70
N GLN A 71 13.87 16.63 -5.75
CA GLN A 71 14.45 16.06 -6.96
C GLN A 71 14.38 14.56 -6.89
N GLY A 72 13.99 13.93 -7.99
CA GLY A 72 13.96 12.49 -8.16
C GLY A 72 15.06 12.00 -9.08
N TYR A 73 15.44 10.74 -8.90
CA TYR A 73 16.49 10.07 -9.66
C TYR A 73 16.07 8.66 -10.02
N PHE A 74 16.54 8.19 -11.18
CA PHE A 74 16.48 6.77 -11.48
C PHE A 74 17.55 6.01 -10.68
N GLY A 75 17.10 5.01 -9.93
CA GLY A 75 17.96 4.06 -9.23
C GLY A 75 17.94 2.71 -9.92
N VAL A 76 19.10 2.07 -9.97
CA VAL A 76 19.26 0.69 -10.47
C VAL A 76 19.87 -0.14 -9.35
N GLU A 77 19.16 -1.15 -8.91
CA GLU A 77 19.56 -1.95 -7.76
C GLU A 77 19.15 -3.42 -7.93
N PRO A 78 19.75 -4.35 -7.17
CA PRO A 78 19.30 -5.74 -7.16
C PRO A 78 17.85 -5.86 -6.69
N TYR A 79 17.04 -6.65 -7.41
CA TYR A 79 15.60 -6.81 -7.13
C TYR A 79 15.32 -7.32 -5.71
N TYR A 80 16.18 -8.18 -5.15
CA TYR A 80 16.00 -8.68 -3.79
C TYR A 80 15.96 -7.57 -2.71
N LEU A 81 16.58 -6.41 -2.97
CA LEU A 81 16.51 -5.27 -2.05
C LEU A 81 15.10 -4.67 -2.03
N LYS A 82 14.44 -4.59 -3.19
CA LYS A 82 13.03 -4.18 -3.28
C LYS A 82 12.11 -5.17 -2.58
N VAL A 83 12.30 -6.47 -2.83
CA VAL A 83 11.53 -7.51 -2.14
C VAL A 83 11.71 -7.41 -0.63
N LYS A 84 12.97 -7.22 -0.16
CA LYS A 84 13.24 -7.05 1.26
C LYS A 84 12.52 -5.82 1.82
N ALA A 85 12.58 -4.68 1.15
CA ALA A 85 11.93 -3.45 1.60
C ALA A 85 10.40 -3.61 1.67
N TYR A 86 9.78 -4.04 0.57
CA TYR A 86 8.33 -4.08 0.48
C TYR A 86 7.70 -5.30 1.17
N SER A 87 8.17 -6.52 0.88
CA SER A 87 7.51 -7.73 1.38
C SER A 87 7.94 -8.13 2.80
N TYR A 88 9.14 -7.76 3.24
CA TYR A 88 9.66 -8.15 4.56
C TYR A 88 9.55 -7.04 5.60
N LEU A 89 9.80 -5.76 5.23
CA LEU A 89 9.78 -4.65 6.18
C LEU A 89 8.41 -3.93 6.20
N ASP A 90 7.82 -3.70 5.02
CA ASP A 90 6.56 -2.98 4.89
C ASP A 90 5.33 -3.92 4.87
N ASN A 91 5.54 -5.26 4.86
CA ASN A 91 4.49 -6.28 4.79
C ASN A 91 3.50 -6.08 3.62
N ARG A 92 4.02 -5.73 2.44
CA ARG A 92 3.24 -5.46 1.23
C ARG A 92 3.41 -6.61 0.24
N ASP A 93 2.30 -7.04 -0.33
CA ASP A 93 2.30 -8.01 -1.40
C ASP A 93 2.84 -7.37 -2.69
N LEU A 94 3.45 -8.17 -3.56
CA LEU A 94 3.99 -7.71 -4.84
C LEU A 94 3.24 -8.36 -5.99
N PHE A 95 2.84 -7.53 -6.95
CA PHE A 95 2.32 -7.98 -8.24
C PHE A 95 3.34 -7.64 -9.32
N GLU A 96 3.71 -8.62 -10.13
CA GLU A 96 4.60 -8.45 -11.28
C GLU A 96 3.80 -8.63 -12.57
N TYR A 97 3.74 -7.61 -13.39
CA TYR A 97 3.03 -7.55 -14.66
C TYR A 97 4.04 -7.63 -15.80
N TYR A 98 4.11 -8.76 -16.48
CA TYR A 98 5.04 -8.98 -17.60
C TYR A 98 4.54 -8.25 -18.84
N LEU A 99 5.40 -7.43 -19.43
CA LEU A 99 5.05 -6.58 -20.55
C LEU A 99 5.49 -7.21 -21.89
N ASN A 100 4.62 -7.10 -22.89
CA ASN A 100 4.89 -7.53 -24.26
C ASN A 100 5.78 -6.49 -24.97
N LEU A 101 7.09 -6.57 -24.72
CA LEU A 101 8.09 -5.72 -25.34
C LEU A 101 9.07 -6.57 -26.16
N THR A 102 9.48 -6.05 -27.30
CA THR A 102 10.54 -6.67 -28.12
C THR A 102 11.92 -6.47 -27.49
N GLU A 103 12.92 -7.25 -27.92
CA GLU A 103 14.30 -7.09 -27.44
C GLU A 103 14.82 -5.67 -27.72
N ASP A 104 14.55 -5.09 -28.89
CA ASP A 104 14.96 -3.72 -29.23
C ASP A 104 14.29 -2.65 -28.33
N GLU A 105 13.04 -2.87 -27.91
CA GLU A 105 12.33 -1.99 -26.98
C GLU A 105 12.91 -2.07 -25.58
N ILE A 106 13.26 -3.29 -25.12
CA ILE A 106 13.93 -3.52 -23.85
C ILE A 106 15.32 -2.86 -23.84
N ASP A 107 16.09 -3.01 -24.89
CA ASP A 107 17.42 -2.40 -25.00
C ASP A 107 17.32 -0.86 -24.98
N ARG A 108 16.31 -0.28 -25.63
CA ARG A 108 16.06 1.17 -25.55
C ARG A 108 15.81 1.64 -24.12
N ILE A 109 15.01 0.94 -23.35
CA ILE A 109 14.78 1.27 -21.93
C ILE A 109 16.08 1.21 -21.13
N VAL A 110 16.85 0.14 -21.28
CA VAL A 110 18.11 -0.06 -20.54
C VAL A 110 19.14 1.02 -20.90
N LEU A 111 19.27 1.34 -22.18
CA LEU A 111 20.20 2.39 -22.64
C LEU A 111 19.75 3.77 -22.15
N HIS A 112 18.45 4.06 -22.21
CA HIS A 112 17.94 5.35 -21.75
C HIS A 112 18.09 5.55 -20.25
N VAL A 113 17.86 4.53 -19.44
CA VAL A 113 18.12 4.57 -17.98
C VAL A 113 19.62 4.84 -17.72
N TRP A 114 20.51 4.29 -18.54
CA TRP A 114 21.94 4.59 -18.46
C TRP A 114 22.26 6.05 -18.78
N GLU A 115 21.60 6.64 -19.78
CA GLU A 115 21.74 8.06 -20.12
C GLU A 115 21.22 8.98 -19.01
N LEU A 116 20.15 8.55 -18.31
CA LEU A 116 19.55 9.30 -17.21
C LEU A 116 20.29 9.14 -15.87
N LYS A 117 21.37 8.36 -15.86
CA LYS A 117 22.21 8.23 -14.67
C LYS A 117 22.72 9.61 -14.26
N ASP A 118 22.60 9.92 -12.98
CA ASP A 118 23.02 11.19 -12.38
C ASP A 118 22.20 12.43 -12.84
N ILE A 119 21.12 12.24 -13.62
CA ILE A 119 20.20 13.32 -13.98
C ILE A 119 19.07 13.36 -12.95
N SER A 120 18.85 14.56 -12.39
CA SER A 120 17.71 14.81 -11.51
C SER A 120 16.54 15.39 -12.28
N MET A 121 15.34 15.07 -11.83
CA MET A 121 14.08 15.58 -12.37
C MET A 121 13.17 15.99 -11.23
N ASP A 122 12.31 16.99 -11.47
CA ASP A 122 11.34 17.43 -10.48
C ASP A 122 10.42 16.30 -10.06
N TYR A 123 10.20 16.16 -8.76
CA TYR A 123 9.33 15.15 -8.18
C TYR A 123 8.13 15.79 -7.49
N TYR A 124 6.93 15.26 -7.80
CA TYR A 124 5.65 15.63 -7.19
C TYR A 124 4.89 14.36 -6.83
N PHE A 125 4.30 14.29 -5.65
CA PHE A 125 3.59 13.09 -5.20
C PHE A 125 2.45 12.67 -6.12
N PHE A 126 1.72 13.62 -6.69
CA PHE A 126 0.51 13.36 -7.47
C PHE A 126 0.64 13.60 -8.97
N LYS A 127 1.77 14.05 -9.47
CA LYS A 127 1.90 14.35 -10.91
C LYS A 127 3.10 13.67 -11.54
N LYS A 128 4.30 14.14 -11.22
CA LYS A 128 5.57 13.62 -11.77
C LYS A 128 6.22 12.73 -10.70
N ASN A 129 5.58 11.63 -10.39
CA ASN A 129 6.04 10.65 -9.38
C ASN A 129 6.75 9.46 -10.03
N CYS A 130 6.99 8.41 -9.24
CA CYS A 130 7.63 7.18 -9.72
C CYS A 130 6.93 6.60 -10.95
N SER A 131 5.62 6.44 -10.89
CA SER A 131 4.85 5.83 -11.98
C SER A 131 4.90 6.66 -13.25
N TYR A 132 4.79 7.98 -13.15
CA TYR A 132 4.86 8.88 -14.31
C TYR A 132 6.16 8.69 -15.11
N TYR A 133 7.30 8.68 -14.42
CA TYR A 133 8.60 8.52 -15.10
C TYR A 133 8.85 7.10 -15.60
N LEU A 134 8.20 6.09 -15.02
CA LEU A 134 8.22 4.73 -15.58
C LEU A 134 7.39 4.62 -16.86
N LEU A 135 6.25 5.32 -16.95
CA LEU A 135 5.51 5.44 -18.20
C LEU A 135 6.34 6.12 -19.29
N ASP A 136 7.16 7.13 -18.91
CA ASP A 136 8.13 7.76 -19.83
C ASP A 136 9.07 6.72 -20.45
N LEU A 137 9.63 5.83 -19.64
CA LEU A 137 10.52 4.77 -20.14
C LEU A 137 9.79 3.83 -21.12
N LEU A 138 8.53 3.50 -20.86
CA LEU A 138 7.72 2.66 -21.75
C LEU A 138 7.41 3.38 -23.07
N GLU A 139 7.14 4.69 -23.05
CA GLU A 139 6.91 5.49 -24.26
C GLU A 139 8.19 5.66 -25.10
N ILE A 140 9.36 5.76 -24.47
CA ILE A 140 10.64 5.78 -25.18
C ILE A 140 10.87 4.45 -25.90
N ALA A 141 10.48 3.34 -25.27
CA ALA A 141 10.53 2.03 -25.91
C ALA A 141 9.58 1.94 -27.10
N ARG A 142 8.34 2.37 -26.90
CA ARG A 142 7.25 2.29 -27.89
C ARG A 142 6.44 3.59 -27.87
N PRO A 143 6.80 4.62 -28.67
CA PRO A 143 6.15 5.93 -28.67
C PRO A 143 4.64 5.90 -28.97
N SER A 144 4.18 4.91 -29.72
CA SER A 144 2.75 4.75 -30.06
C SER A 144 1.84 4.44 -28.85
N LEU A 145 2.41 4.15 -27.66
CA LEU A 145 1.62 3.89 -26.46
C LEU A 145 0.90 5.14 -25.91
N ALA A 146 1.51 6.34 -26.05
CA ALA A 146 0.94 7.63 -25.63
C ALA A 146 0.33 7.59 -24.20
N LEU A 147 1.03 6.96 -23.25
CA LEU A 147 0.53 6.65 -21.89
C LEU A 147 0.33 7.90 -21.02
N LYS A 148 1.27 8.86 -21.12
CA LYS A 148 1.27 10.07 -20.28
C LYS A 148 0.13 11.04 -20.60
N GLU A 149 -0.40 11.00 -21.81
CA GLU A 149 -1.52 11.84 -22.22
C GLU A 149 -2.78 11.56 -21.38
N GLN A 150 -2.91 10.35 -20.83
CA GLN A 150 -4.01 9.95 -19.96
C GLN A 150 -3.92 10.59 -18.56
N PHE A 151 -2.74 11.10 -18.17
CA PHE A 151 -2.46 11.64 -16.83
C PHE A 151 -2.13 13.14 -16.83
N ALA A 152 -3.01 13.95 -17.41
CA ALA A 152 -2.79 15.39 -17.54
C ALA A 152 -2.68 16.15 -16.21
N LEU A 153 -3.47 15.75 -15.20
CA LEU A 153 -3.57 16.45 -13.90
C LEU A 153 -2.82 15.75 -12.79
N TRP A 154 -3.02 14.44 -12.62
CA TRP A 154 -2.38 13.61 -11.58
C TRP A 154 -2.11 12.20 -12.09
N THR A 155 -1.16 11.54 -11.45
CA THR A 155 -0.74 10.17 -11.77
C THR A 155 -0.76 9.35 -10.49
N ILE A 156 -1.67 8.40 -10.39
CA ILE A 156 -1.74 7.48 -9.27
C ILE A 156 -1.17 6.12 -9.71
N PRO A 157 -0.27 5.50 -8.91
CA PRO A 157 0.40 4.25 -9.30
C PRO A 157 -0.54 3.14 -9.77
N ALA A 158 -1.65 2.88 -9.07
CA ALA A 158 -2.62 1.86 -9.48
C ALA A 158 -3.31 2.17 -10.81
N ASP A 159 -3.62 3.45 -11.07
CA ASP A 159 -4.24 3.85 -12.34
C ASP A 159 -3.27 3.64 -13.52
N THR A 160 -1.95 3.81 -13.27
CA THR A 160 -0.96 3.49 -14.30
C THR A 160 -0.91 2.00 -14.63
N ILE A 161 -1.09 1.13 -13.64
CA ILE A 161 -1.19 -0.31 -13.89
C ILE A 161 -2.46 -0.64 -14.67
N ARG A 162 -3.64 -0.09 -14.27
CA ARG A 162 -4.89 -0.29 -15.01
C ARG A 162 -4.77 0.10 -16.47
N LEU A 163 -4.14 1.26 -16.74
CA LEU A 163 -3.90 1.71 -18.13
C LEU A 163 -3.12 0.68 -18.96
N LEU A 164 -2.15 -0.02 -18.38
CA LEU A 164 -1.39 -1.05 -19.12
C LEU A 164 -2.29 -2.23 -19.53
N PHE A 165 -3.34 -2.55 -18.76
CA PHE A 165 -4.31 -3.58 -19.09
C PHE A 165 -5.35 -3.14 -20.13
N GLU A 166 -5.58 -1.84 -20.30
CA GLU A 166 -6.44 -1.31 -21.35
C GLU A 166 -5.81 -1.43 -22.75
N ILE A 167 -4.50 -1.63 -22.83
CA ILE A 167 -3.78 -1.83 -24.09
C ILE A 167 -3.82 -3.31 -24.46
N PRO A 168 -4.42 -3.68 -25.61
CA PRO A 168 -4.55 -5.07 -26.00
C PRO A 168 -3.21 -5.81 -26.00
N GLU A 169 -3.17 -6.96 -25.34
CA GLU A 169 -2.02 -7.88 -25.27
C GLU A 169 -0.71 -7.25 -24.74
N PHE A 170 -0.77 -6.08 -24.07
CA PHE A 170 0.43 -5.45 -23.54
C PHE A 170 0.90 -6.09 -22.24
N VAL A 171 -0.01 -6.47 -21.35
CA VAL A 171 0.27 -7.30 -20.18
C VAL A 171 0.00 -8.76 -20.55
N ILE A 172 1.04 -9.58 -20.56
CA ILE A 172 0.94 -10.98 -21.02
C ILE A 172 0.85 -11.99 -19.89
N LYS A 173 1.25 -11.59 -18.68
CA LYS A 173 1.26 -12.46 -17.50
C LYS A 173 1.31 -11.61 -16.23
N THR A 174 0.63 -12.08 -15.19
CA THR A 174 0.72 -11.53 -13.83
C THR A 174 1.23 -12.59 -12.87
N ASN A 175 2.24 -12.26 -12.09
CA ASN A 175 2.71 -13.08 -10.97
C ASN A 175 2.43 -12.34 -9.66
N TYR A 176 2.04 -13.11 -8.65
CA TYR A 176 1.77 -12.62 -7.30
C TYR A 176 2.77 -13.19 -6.30
N PHE A 177 3.30 -12.34 -5.45
CA PHE A 177 4.22 -12.70 -4.37
C PHE A 177 3.67 -12.15 -3.05
N PRO A 178 3.15 -13.01 -2.17
CA PRO A 178 2.63 -12.60 -0.88
C PRO A 178 3.74 -12.03 0.01
N SER A 179 3.40 -11.04 0.80
CA SER A 179 4.26 -10.55 1.89
C SER A 179 4.46 -11.65 2.94
N LYS A 180 5.43 -11.46 3.81
CA LYS A 180 5.65 -12.38 4.91
C LYS A 180 4.45 -12.47 5.84
N LEU A 181 3.77 -11.37 6.06
CA LEU A 181 2.55 -11.32 6.88
C LEU A 181 1.40 -12.06 6.19
N THR A 182 1.13 -11.79 4.92
CA THR A 182 0.10 -12.49 4.15
C THR A 182 0.36 -13.99 4.12
N TYR A 183 1.61 -14.40 3.86
CA TYR A 183 2.01 -15.80 3.86
C TYR A 183 1.80 -16.46 5.25
N LEU A 184 2.12 -15.76 6.32
CA LEU A 184 1.86 -16.22 7.68
C LEU A 184 0.37 -16.48 7.90
N TYR A 185 -0.49 -15.52 7.57
CA TYR A 185 -1.96 -15.66 7.73
C TYR A 185 -2.54 -16.81 6.90
N GLN A 186 -2.06 -17.01 5.67
CA GLN A 186 -2.48 -18.15 4.85
C GLN A 186 -2.14 -19.48 5.53
N ARG A 187 -0.95 -19.61 6.11
CA ARG A 187 -0.54 -20.84 6.84
C ARG A 187 -1.36 -21.05 8.12
N LEU A 188 -1.76 -19.97 8.80
CA LEU A 188 -2.60 -20.05 9.99
C LEU A 188 -4.02 -20.60 9.69
N GLN A 189 -4.52 -20.41 8.46
CA GLN A 189 -5.81 -20.94 8.04
C GLN A 189 -5.81 -22.47 7.88
N ASP A 190 -4.65 -23.05 7.60
CA ASP A 190 -4.49 -24.49 7.42
C ASP A 190 -4.39 -25.28 8.73
N LEU A 191 -4.30 -24.59 9.89
CA LEU A 191 -4.14 -25.21 11.18
C LEU A 191 -5.45 -25.82 11.72
N SER A 192 -5.35 -27.02 12.26
CA SER A 192 -6.37 -27.58 13.13
C SER A 192 -6.50 -26.75 14.44
N GLU A 193 -7.59 -26.90 15.15
CA GLU A 193 -7.81 -26.18 16.41
C GLU A 193 -6.73 -26.52 17.45
N GLU A 194 -6.28 -27.77 17.50
CA GLU A 194 -5.22 -28.23 18.40
C GLU A 194 -3.87 -27.55 18.10
N GLU A 195 -3.50 -27.50 16.81
CA GLU A 195 -2.28 -26.83 16.33
C GLU A 195 -2.33 -25.32 16.59
N ARG A 196 -3.49 -24.70 16.37
CA ARG A 196 -3.74 -23.29 16.64
C ARG A 196 -3.52 -22.92 18.11
N ILE A 197 -4.04 -23.74 19.04
CA ILE A 197 -3.85 -23.53 20.49
C ILE A 197 -2.37 -23.57 20.85
N VAL A 198 -1.63 -24.55 20.34
CA VAL A 198 -0.17 -24.67 20.56
C VAL A 198 0.57 -23.45 20.05
N LEU A 199 0.25 -23.02 18.84
CA LEU A 199 0.95 -21.91 18.20
C LEU A 199 0.65 -20.56 18.88
N LEU A 200 -0.61 -20.31 19.26
CA LEU A 200 -0.99 -19.11 20.01
C LEU A 200 -0.27 -19.03 21.35
N HIS A 201 -0.09 -20.18 22.02
CA HIS A 201 0.69 -20.23 23.26
C HIS A 201 2.15 -19.81 23.02
N LEU A 202 2.80 -20.27 21.94
CA LEU A 202 4.15 -19.86 21.58
C LEU A 202 4.23 -18.36 21.22
N PHE A 203 3.21 -17.82 20.53
CA PHE A 203 3.15 -16.39 20.21
C PHE A 203 3.03 -15.50 21.44
N GLU A 204 2.23 -15.95 22.45
CA GLU A 204 2.06 -15.23 23.72
C GLU A 204 3.33 -15.32 24.58
N ALA A 205 3.94 -16.50 24.68
CA ALA A 205 5.14 -16.75 25.47
C ALA A 205 6.38 -16.05 24.89
N LYS A 206 6.46 -15.98 23.57
CA LYS A 206 7.64 -15.49 22.82
C LYS A 206 8.95 -16.21 23.16
N ASP A 207 8.85 -17.46 23.54
CA ASP A 207 9.96 -18.37 23.86
C ASP A 207 9.61 -19.82 23.42
N LEU A 208 10.37 -20.81 23.86
CA LEU A 208 10.13 -22.23 23.60
C LEU A 208 9.40 -22.95 24.77
N SER A 209 8.52 -22.24 25.45
CA SER A 209 7.64 -22.83 26.47
C SER A 209 6.51 -23.59 25.79
N PHE A 210 6.67 -24.90 25.69
CA PHE A 210 5.67 -25.75 25.04
C PHE A 210 4.53 -26.13 25.98
N SER A 211 3.29 -25.99 25.49
CA SER A 211 2.09 -26.49 26.16
C SER A 211 2.06 -28.01 26.15
N ASN A 212 1.24 -28.62 27.02
CA ASN A 212 1.09 -30.08 27.05
C ASN A 212 0.64 -30.66 25.70
N ASN A 213 -0.14 -29.92 24.93
CA ASN A 213 -0.63 -30.33 23.61
C ASN A 213 0.52 -30.49 22.58
N TRP A 214 1.65 -29.82 22.76
CA TRP A 214 2.82 -29.97 21.92
C TRP A 214 3.33 -31.41 21.86
N TYR A 215 3.31 -32.09 22.99
CA TYR A 215 3.88 -33.44 23.10
C TYR A 215 2.99 -34.52 22.45
N SER A 216 1.71 -34.23 22.19
CA SER A 216 0.79 -35.12 21.47
C SER A 216 0.88 -34.98 19.94
N LEU A 217 1.53 -33.93 19.45
CA LEU A 217 1.65 -33.68 18.00
C LEU A 217 2.64 -34.64 17.33
N ARG A 218 2.38 -34.99 16.08
CA ARG A 218 3.29 -35.72 15.22
C ARG A 218 4.44 -34.82 14.76
N ASP A 219 5.53 -35.42 14.34
CA ASP A 219 6.72 -34.66 13.93
C ASP A 219 6.47 -33.74 12.72
N GLU A 220 5.60 -34.13 11.77
CA GLU A 220 5.17 -33.25 10.67
C GLU A 220 4.47 -31.99 11.17
N GLN A 221 3.59 -32.13 12.15
CA GLN A 221 2.87 -31.03 12.75
C GLN A 221 3.81 -30.10 13.52
N LYS A 222 4.72 -30.68 14.33
CA LYS A 222 5.75 -29.91 15.04
C LYS A 222 6.64 -29.14 14.09
N ALA A 223 7.12 -29.80 13.02
CA ALA A 223 7.94 -29.14 12.00
C ALA A 223 7.22 -27.96 11.38
N PHE A 224 5.96 -28.12 10.99
CA PHE A 224 5.13 -27.07 10.40
C PHE A 224 4.90 -25.90 11.37
N LEU A 225 4.58 -26.18 12.63
CA LEU A 225 4.38 -25.13 13.65
C LEU A 225 5.67 -24.36 13.96
N LEU A 226 6.82 -25.05 14.04
CA LEU A 226 8.12 -24.39 14.23
C LEU A 226 8.48 -23.47 13.07
N GLU A 227 8.15 -23.84 11.84
CA GLU A 227 8.37 -22.99 10.67
C GLU A 227 7.48 -21.74 10.71
N ILE A 228 6.20 -21.87 11.08
CA ILE A 228 5.29 -20.74 11.26
C ILE A 228 5.82 -19.83 12.40
N TYR A 229 6.23 -20.42 13.51
CA TYR A 229 6.74 -19.65 14.64
C TYR A 229 8.05 -18.93 14.30
N ARG A 230 8.95 -19.57 13.56
CA ARG A 230 10.17 -18.92 13.02
C ARG A 230 9.84 -17.69 12.18
N ASP A 231 8.83 -17.79 11.31
CA ASP A 231 8.44 -16.71 10.41
C ASP A 231 7.76 -15.57 11.19
N TYR A 232 6.94 -15.89 12.19
CA TYR A 232 6.36 -14.93 13.14
C TYR A 232 7.44 -14.15 13.91
N LEU A 233 8.45 -14.84 14.46
CA LEU A 233 9.56 -14.20 15.16
C LEU A 233 10.39 -13.30 14.24
N ALA A 234 10.45 -13.61 12.95
CA ALA A 234 11.09 -12.75 11.96
C ALA A 234 10.30 -11.46 11.69
N LEU A 235 8.97 -11.48 11.79
CA LEU A 235 8.12 -10.29 11.65
C LEU A 235 8.21 -9.35 12.86
N ILE A 236 8.29 -9.89 14.09
CA ILE A 236 8.47 -9.09 15.30
C ILE A 236 9.78 -8.31 15.27
N ALA A 237 10.84 -8.89 14.72
CA ALA A 237 12.16 -8.31 14.46
C ALA A 237 12.84 -7.65 15.69
N THR A 238 12.52 -8.07 16.94
CA THR A 238 13.23 -7.62 18.13
C THR A 238 14.50 -8.45 18.37
N PRO A 239 15.50 -7.94 19.11
CA PRO A 239 16.68 -8.73 19.46
C PRO A 239 16.36 -10.03 20.21
N GLU A 240 15.36 -10.00 21.10
CA GLU A 240 14.88 -11.16 21.85
C GLU A 240 14.27 -12.20 20.90
N ALA A 241 13.36 -11.79 20.01
CA ALA A 241 12.76 -12.65 18.99
C ALA A 241 13.83 -13.26 18.07
N ALA A 242 14.88 -12.51 17.72
CA ALA A 242 15.97 -13.03 16.92
C ALA A 242 16.75 -14.16 17.61
N ASN A 243 16.91 -14.11 18.93
CA ASN A 243 17.56 -15.19 19.71
C ASN A 243 16.67 -16.43 19.76
N VAL A 244 15.38 -16.27 20.12
CA VAL A 244 14.42 -17.39 20.13
C VAL A 244 14.32 -18.02 18.75
N ARG A 245 14.33 -17.23 17.68
CA ARG A 245 14.32 -17.74 16.30
C ARG A 245 15.48 -18.66 15.99
N LYS A 246 16.70 -18.38 16.52
CA LYS A 246 17.85 -19.29 16.34
C LYS A 246 17.60 -20.64 17.02
N GLU A 247 17.04 -20.62 18.22
CA GLU A 247 16.70 -21.84 18.97
C GLU A 247 15.59 -22.63 18.24
N VAL A 248 14.58 -21.96 17.70
CA VAL A 248 13.53 -22.58 16.85
C VAL A 248 14.14 -23.25 15.64
N VAL A 249 15.08 -22.61 14.93
CA VAL A 249 15.76 -23.19 13.77
C VAL A 249 16.55 -24.45 14.16
N ASN A 250 17.26 -24.42 15.30
CA ASN A 250 18.00 -25.59 15.80
C ASN A 250 17.03 -26.72 16.11
N LEU A 251 15.98 -26.48 16.87
CA LEU A 251 14.96 -27.48 17.20
C LEU A 251 14.28 -28.07 15.95
N ARG A 252 13.95 -27.19 14.97
CA ARG A 252 13.39 -27.64 13.67
C ARG A 252 14.37 -28.58 12.93
N SER A 253 15.68 -28.32 12.99
CA SER A 253 16.70 -29.12 12.31
C SER A 253 16.89 -30.53 12.91
N GLU A 254 16.43 -30.75 14.14
CA GLU A 254 16.43 -32.06 14.79
C GLU A 254 15.32 -32.97 14.26
N ILE A 255 14.31 -32.42 13.59
CA ILE A 255 13.23 -33.16 12.96
C ILE A 255 13.65 -33.48 11.51
N ASP A 256 13.98 -34.76 11.25
CA ASP A 256 14.43 -35.25 9.92
C ASP A 256 13.25 -35.39 8.95
N LEU A 257 12.66 -34.25 8.56
CA LEU A 257 11.54 -34.16 7.62
C LEU A 257 11.76 -33.00 6.66
N VAL A 258 11.56 -33.26 5.38
CA VAL A 258 11.43 -32.20 4.36
C VAL A 258 9.97 -31.80 4.32
N THR A 259 9.67 -30.59 4.77
CA THR A 259 8.34 -29.99 4.58
C THR A 259 8.25 -29.50 3.14
N GLU A 260 7.27 -29.99 2.38
CA GLU A 260 6.95 -29.42 1.09
C GLU A 260 6.46 -27.97 1.29
N GLU A 261 7.07 -27.02 0.60
CA GLU A 261 6.53 -25.66 0.54
C GLU A 261 5.16 -25.74 -0.14
N LYS A 262 4.10 -25.59 0.64
CA LYS A 262 2.76 -25.50 0.07
C LYS A 262 2.69 -24.25 -0.80
N SER A 263 2.45 -24.43 -2.09
CA SER A 263 2.06 -23.35 -2.97
C SER A 263 0.65 -22.91 -2.57
N TYR A 264 0.52 -21.77 -1.93
CA TYR A 264 -0.80 -21.22 -1.62
C TYR A 264 -1.44 -20.70 -2.91
N PRO A 265 -2.72 -21.02 -3.16
CA PRO A 265 -3.39 -20.61 -4.38
C PRO A 265 -3.41 -19.09 -4.49
N GLN A 266 -3.01 -18.62 -5.66
CA GLN A 266 -2.87 -17.21 -6.03
C GLN A 266 -4.23 -16.57 -6.35
N MET A 267 -5.19 -16.65 -5.46
CA MET A 267 -6.45 -15.95 -5.65
C MET A 267 -6.53 -14.74 -4.73
N VAL A 268 -5.63 -13.80 -4.95
CA VAL A 268 -5.80 -12.46 -4.46
C VAL A 268 -6.27 -11.60 -5.62
N GLU A 269 -7.36 -10.88 -5.41
CA GLU A 269 -7.85 -9.89 -6.37
C GLU A 269 -6.75 -8.87 -6.63
N SER A 270 -6.37 -8.76 -7.89
CA SER A 270 -5.23 -7.96 -8.32
C SER A 270 -5.60 -6.47 -8.35
N PRO A 271 -4.71 -5.55 -8.00
CA PRO A 271 -5.01 -4.11 -7.87
C PRO A 271 -5.60 -3.45 -9.10
N GLU A 272 -5.28 -3.93 -10.30
CA GLU A 272 -5.85 -3.41 -11.55
C GLU A 272 -7.34 -3.74 -11.71
N GLN A 273 -7.85 -4.75 -11.00
CA GLN A 273 -9.27 -5.12 -11.00
C GLN A 273 -10.10 -4.24 -10.07
N GLY A 274 -9.44 -3.43 -9.23
CA GLY A 274 -10.09 -2.49 -8.34
C GLY A 274 -10.70 -1.29 -9.06
N HIS A 275 -11.34 -0.42 -8.31
CA HIS A 275 -11.94 0.82 -8.83
C HIS A 275 -10.88 1.86 -9.20
N ALA A 276 -11.25 2.84 -10.04
CA ALA A 276 -10.42 4.00 -10.35
C ALA A 276 -10.21 4.89 -9.12
N SER A 277 -9.07 5.56 -9.03
CA SER A 277 -8.71 6.39 -7.89
C SER A 277 -9.60 7.63 -7.73
N SER A 278 -10.06 8.20 -8.85
CA SER A 278 -10.88 9.41 -8.85
C SER A 278 -12.37 9.07 -8.91
N ARG A 279 -13.20 9.85 -8.19
CA ARG A 279 -14.65 9.67 -8.18
C ARG A 279 -15.38 11.00 -8.24
N TRP A 280 -16.41 11.07 -9.08
CA TRP A 280 -17.43 12.11 -9.04
C TRP A 280 -18.67 11.60 -8.34
N SER A 281 -19.22 12.40 -7.42
CA SER A 281 -20.48 12.11 -6.74
C SER A 281 -21.44 13.27 -6.89
N PHE A 282 -22.72 12.96 -7.02
CA PHE A 282 -23.79 13.93 -7.13
C PHE A 282 -24.85 13.62 -6.08
N GLY A 283 -25.30 14.62 -5.36
CA GLY A 283 -26.32 14.50 -4.35
C GLY A 283 -27.35 15.62 -4.41
N VAL A 284 -28.55 15.31 -3.96
CA VAL A 284 -29.61 16.31 -3.77
C VAL A 284 -30.12 16.20 -2.34
N GLY A 285 -30.50 17.31 -1.73
CA GLY A 285 -31.00 17.27 -0.38
C GLY A 285 -31.80 18.54 -0.02
N LEU A 286 -32.32 18.52 1.18
CA LEU A 286 -33.03 19.64 1.80
C LEU A 286 -32.34 19.97 3.12
N GLN A 287 -31.95 21.21 3.30
CA GLN A 287 -31.43 21.71 4.55
C GLN A 287 -32.49 22.65 5.18
N GLU A 288 -32.85 22.36 6.43
CA GLU A 288 -33.74 23.19 7.19
C GLU A 288 -33.20 24.63 7.22
N GLU A 289 -34.06 25.63 7.02
CA GLU A 289 -33.73 27.05 6.91
C GLU A 289 -33.02 27.52 5.62
N LYS A 290 -32.39 26.63 4.83
CA LYS A 290 -31.65 26.99 3.62
C LYS A 290 -32.29 26.50 2.32
N GLY A 291 -33.24 25.58 2.41
CA GLY A 291 -33.96 25.03 1.26
C GLY A 291 -33.25 23.86 0.54
N ASN A 292 -33.63 23.64 -0.69
CA ASN A 292 -33.09 22.58 -1.51
C ASN A 292 -31.64 22.87 -1.93
N PHE A 293 -30.85 21.82 -2.04
CA PHE A 293 -29.46 21.92 -2.54
C PHE A 293 -29.10 20.80 -3.47
N LEU A 294 -28.09 21.07 -4.31
CA LEU A 294 -27.36 20.14 -5.12
C LEU A 294 -25.93 20.05 -4.59
N ASP A 295 -25.44 18.85 -4.31
CA ASP A 295 -24.03 18.58 -4.01
C ASP A 295 -23.30 18.00 -5.22
N ILE A 296 -22.11 18.53 -5.46
CA ILE A 296 -21.13 17.96 -6.40
C ILE A 296 -19.86 17.70 -5.61
N GLU A 297 -19.39 16.47 -5.65
CA GLU A 297 -18.16 16.07 -4.98
C GLU A 297 -17.18 15.47 -5.99
N LEU A 298 -15.93 15.91 -5.92
CA LEU A 298 -14.79 15.33 -6.63
C LEU A 298 -13.79 14.83 -5.59
N ARG A 299 -13.51 13.54 -5.62
CA ARG A 299 -12.36 12.93 -4.95
C ARG A 299 -11.26 12.68 -5.98
N LEU A 300 -10.05 13.18 -5.72
CA LEU A 300 -8.91 13.00 -6.63
C LEU A 300 -8.24 11.64 -6.45
N SER A 301 -8.10 11.17 -5.19
CA SER A 301 -7.53 9.85 -4.84
C SER A 301 -7.94 9.46 -3.41
N LEU A 302 -8.00 8.22 -2.99
CA LEU A 302 -7.80 6.94 -3.64
C LEU A 302 -9.03 6.06 -3.43
N HIS A 303 -9.40 5.82 -2.13
CA HIS A 303 -10.32 4.78 -1.67
C HIS A 303 -11.03 5.20 -0.38
N ASP A 304 -12.31 4.87 -0.24
CA ASP A 304 -13.06 5.01 1.00
C ASP A 304 -13.79 3.70 1.37
N PHE A 305 -14.36 3.64 2.57
CA PHE A 305 -15.05 2.44 3.07
C PHE A 305 -16.28 2.00 2.24
N LEU A 306 -16.77 2.82 1.34
CA LEU A 306 -17.90 2.51 0.46
C LEU A 306 -17.45 1.98 -0.90
N ASP A 307 -16.18 2.13 -1.23
CA ASP A 307 -15.62 1.60 -2.46
C ASP A 307 -15.38 0.08 -2.35
N PRO A 308 -15.40 -0.67 -3.46
CA PRO A 308 -14.97 -2.06 -3.46
C PRO A 308 -13.53 -2.20 -2.98
N GLY A 309 -13.27 -3.09 -2.01
CA GLY A 309 -11.95 -3.24 -1.39
C GLY A 309 -10.89 -3.96 -2.23
N ILE A 310 -11.16 -4.22 -3.53
CA ILE A 310 -10.24 -4.94 -4.41
C ILE A 310 -8.93 -4.15 -4.57
N GLY A 311 -7.82 -4.77 -4.21
CA GLY A 311 -6.48 -4.19 -4.32
C GLY A 311 -6.09 -3.22 -3.22
N PHE A 312 -6.97 -2.97 -2.25
CA PHE A 312 -6.72 -2.12 -1.09
C PHE A 312 -6.65 -2.94 0.20
N ASP A 313 -6.00 -2.37 1.22
CA ASP A 313 -6.06 -2.96 2.55
C ASP A 313 -7.51 -2.92 3.04
N ARG A 314 -7.98 -4.08 3.46
CA ARG A 314 -9.33 -4.21 3.99
C ARG A 314 -9.51 -3.29 5.20
N PHE A 315 -10.61 -2.54 5.24
CA PHE A 315 -10.92 -1.57 6.30
C PHE A 315 -9.97 -0.37 6.39
N SER A 316 -9.44 0.05 5.26
CA SER A 316 -8.69 1.31 5.14
C SER A 316 -9.50 2.37 4.39
N GLU A 317 -9.18 3.61 4.65
CA GLU A 317 -9.67 4.78 3.93
C GLU A 317 -8.47 5.69 3.64
N ILE A 318 -8.33 6.06 2.38
CA ILE A 318 -7.22 6.89 1.90
C ILE A 318 -7.80 7.91 0.93
N GLU A 319 -8.15 9.08 1.41
CA GLU A 319 -8.67 10.14 0.56
C GLU A 319 -7.72 11.33 0.53
N THR A 320 -7.48 11.87 -0.64
CA THR A 320 -6.68 13.07 -0.82
C THR A 320 -7.32 13.96 -1.87
N GLY A 321 -7.41 15.25 -1.54
CA GLY A 321 -7.96 16.22 -2.47
C GLY A 321 -9.44 15.96 -2.78
N LYS A 322 -10.28 15.78 -1.76
CA LYS A 322 -11.73 15.67 -1.93
C LYS A 322 -12.37 17.04 -1.76
N LEU A 323 -13.05 17.52 -2.79
CA LEU A 323 -13.76 18.79 -2.80
C LEU A 323 -15.25 18.54 -2.94
N ARG A 324 -16.06 19.02 -1.97
CA ARG A 324 -17.51 19.05 -2.05
C ARG A 324 -18.01 20.48 -2.18
N VAL A 325 -18.74 20.72 -3.24
CA VAL A 325 -19.39 22.01 -3.51
C VAL A 325 -20.90 21.82 -3.41
N ARG A 326 -21.56 22.72 -2.64
CA ARG A 326 -23.00 22.72 -2.46
C ARG A 326 -23.61 23.95 -3.09
N SER A 327 -24.61 23.75 -3.94
CA SER A 327 -25.36 24.82 -4.60
C SER A 327 -26.77 24.88 -4.05
N PHE A 328 -27.14 25.99 -3.47
CA PHE A 328 -28.51 26.39 -3.12
C PHE A 328 -29.09 27.24 -4.24
N GLU A 329 -30.36 27.65 -4.13
CA GLU A 329 -31.02 28.51 -5.13
C GLU A 329 -30.34 29.88 -5.31
N ASP A 330 -29.80 30.43 -4.23
CA ASP A 330 -29.25 31.80 -4.16
C ASP A 330 -27.72 31.84 -4.06
N LYS A 331 -27.04 30.71 -3.82
CA LYS A 331 -25.59 30.69 -3.58
C LYS A 331 -24.93 29.33 -3.77
N VAL A 332 -23.63 29.40 -3.99
CA VAL A 332 -22.75 28.24 -4.05
C VAL A 332 -21.69 28.38 -2.95
N ILE A 333 -21.45 27.30 -2.22
CA ILE A 333 -20.46 27.25 -1.15
C ILE A 333 -19.54 26.03 -1.34
N ILE A 334 -18.29 26.14 -0.88
CA ILE A 334 -17.43 24.98 -0.65
C ILE A 334 -17.85 24.38 0.69
N GLU A 335 -18.49 23.22 0.65
CA GLU A 335 -19.00 22.53 1.84
C GLU A 335 -17.89 21.85 2.63
N ASP A 336 -16.98 21.19 1.93
CA ASP A 336 -15.82 20.50 2.49
C ASP A 336 -14.68 20.45 1.48
N PHE A 337 -13.48 20.67 1.95
CA PHE A 337 -12.25 20.40 1.22
C PHE A 337 -11.34 19.54 2.08
N THR A 338 -11.38 18.25 1.88
CA THR A 338 -10.51 17.29 2.54
C THR A 338 -9.14 17.30 1.86
N ILE A 339 -8.13 17.75 2.60
CA ILE A 339 -6.74 17.73 2.15
C ILE A 339 -6.21 16.30 2.22
N LEU A 340 -6.43 15.64 3.38
CA LEU A 340 -6.01 14.29 3.65
C LEU A 340 -6.95 13.64 4.67
N ASN A 341 -7.44 12.44 4.37
CA ASN A 341 -8.16 11.57 5.29
C ASN A 341 -7.58 10.16 5.18
N LEU A 342 -6.98 9.71 6.27
CA LEU A 342 -6.36 8.41 6.39
C LEU A 342 -6.98 7.71 7.58
N THR A 343 -7.57 6.55 7.35
CA THR A 343 -8.12 5.70 8.40
C THR A 343 -7.70 4.27 8.14
N SER A 344 -7.16 3.63 9.16
CA SER A 344 -6.81 2.21 9.09
C SER A 344 -7.39 1.52 10.32
N ILE A 345 -8.35 0.64 10.08
CA ILE A 345 -8.99 -0.13 11.14
C ILE A 345 -8.47 -1.56 11.07
N PHE A 346 -7.66 -1.93 12.04
CA PHE A 346 -7.20 -3.29 12.20
C PHE A 346 -8.09 -4.02 13.20
N PRO A 347 -8.75 -5.12 12.80
CA PRO A 347 -9.37 -6.02 13.76
C PRO A 347 -8.31 -6.55 14.73
N TYR A 348 -8.61 -6.51 16.02
CA TYR A 348 -7.73 -7.07 17.05
C TYR A 348 -7.38 -8.52 16.73
N ASP A 349 -6.10 -8.80 16.63
CA ASP A 349 -5.56 -10.12 16.36
C ASP A 349 -4.45 -10.44 17.36
N LYS A 350 -4.48 -11.65 17.92
CA LYS A 350 -3.45 -12.13 18.84
C LYS A 350 -2.09 -12.38 18.16
N VAL A 351 -2.08 -12.52 16.84
CA VAL A 351 -0.88 -12.81 16.06
C VAL A 351 -0.08 -11.54 15.81
N TYR A 352 -0.75 -10.44 15.46
CA TYR A 352 -0.08 -9.20 15.10
C TYR A 352 -0.84 -8.02 15.71
N ASP A 353 -0.24 -7.46 16.76
CA ASP A 353 -0.84 -6.36 17.52
C ASP A 353 -0.62 -5.03 16.79
N ILE A 354 -1.57 -4.68 15.92
CA ILE A 354 -1.61 -3.39 15.20
C ILE A 354 -2.79 -2.58 15.74
N SER A 355 -2.51 -1.37 16.19
CA SER A 355 -3.54 -0.44 16.60
C SER A 355 -4.24 0.17 15.38
N SER A 356 -5.56 0.34 15.46
CA SER A 356 -6.32 1.17 14.53
C SER A 356 -5.96 2.64 14.73
N TRP A 357 -5.94 3.41 13.65
CA TRP A 357 -5.60 4.83 13.71
C TRP A 357 -6.32 5.65 12.66
N ARG A 358 -6.47 6.95 12.92
CA ARG A 358 -7.05 7.93 12.01
C ARG A 358 -6.22 9.20 11.98
N PHE A 359 -6.17 9.82 10.81
CA PHE A 359 -5.65 11.15 10.60
C PHE A 359 -6.53 11.87 9.57
N LEU A 360 -7.08 13.03 9.94
CA LEU A 360 -7.92 13.85 9.06
C LEU A 360 -7.46 15.30 9.09
N MET A 361 -7.36 15.90 7.92
CA MET A 361 -7.10 17.33 7.75
C MET A 361 -8.01 17.86 6.66
N ASN A 362 -8.96 18.73 7.04
CA ASN A 362 -9.90 19.31 6.10
C ASN A 362 -10.30 20.75 6.48
N ILE A 363 -10.87 21.44 5.52
CA ILE A 363 -11.57 22.72 5.69
C ILE A 363 -13.04 22.43 5.42
N LYS A 364 -13.91 22.63 6.40
CA LYS A 364 -15.35 22.37 6.27
C LYS A 364 -16.17 23.57 6.74
N GLN A 365 -17.42 23.65 6.30
CA GLN A 365 -18.33 24.69 6.80
C GLN A 365 -18.82 24.35 8.21
N ASP A 366 -18.81 25.35 9.08
CA ASP A 366 -19.54 25.26 10.35
C ASP A 366 -21.02 25.68 10.13
N HIS A 367 -21.89 24.73 10.43
CA HIS A 367 -23.34 24.93 10.34
C HIS A 367 -23.99 25.27 11.69
N SER A 368 -23.20 25.67 12.68
CA SER A 368 -23.76 26.12 13.96
C SER A 368 -24.71 27.33 13.75
N GLN A 369 -25.67 27.46 14.64
CA GLN A 369 -26.68 28.53 14.55
C GLN A 369 -26.09 29.94 14.55
N GLN A 370 -24.84 30.10 14.93
CA GLN A 370 -24.20 31.41 15.07
C GLN A 370 -23.43 31.84 13.82
N CYS A 371 -23.14 30.93 12.91
CA CYS A 371 -22.36 31.24 11.73
C CYS A 371 -22.89 30.53 10.46
N PHE A 372 -23.14 31.35 9.46
CA PHE A 372 -23.56 30.94 8.15
C PHE A 372 -22.39 31.15 7.18
N ASN A 373 -21.80 30.09 6.65
CA ASN A 373 -20.66 30.16 5.75
C ASN A 373 -19.34 30.57 6.44
N CYS A 374 -19.03 29.91 7.56
CA CYS A 374 -17.74 30.04 8.25
C CYS A 374 -16.89 28.79 8.01
N PRO A 375 -15.86 28.87 7.18
CA PRO A 375 -14.93 27.78 7.02
C PRO A 375 -14.13 27.58 8.30
N ILE A 376 -14.04 26.37 8.77
CA ILE A 376 -13.17 25.96 9.86
C ILE A 376 -12.12 24.97 9.32
N PHE A 377 -10.87 25.20 9.69
CA PHE A 377 -9.84 24.21 9.54
C PHE A 377 -9.99 23.18 10.66
N ASN A 378 -10.05 21.92 10.29
CA ASN A 378 -10.17 20.81 11.22
C ASN A 378 -8.97 19.86 11.05
N PHE A 379 -8.36 19.54 12.16
CA PHE A 379 -7.31 18.56 12.27
C PHE A 379 -7.72 17.52 13.31
N GLN A 380 -7.72 16.25 12.92
CA GLN A 380 -8.10 15.13 13.79
C GLN A 380 -7.03 14.06 13.71
N ALA A 381 -6.61 13.55 14.86
CA ALA A 381 -5.73 12.39 14.95
C ALA A 381 -6.19 11.49 16.09
N GLY A 382 -6.25 10.21 15.84
CA GLY A 382 -6.77 9.25 16.79
C GLY A 382 -6.18 7.87 16.68
N THR A 383 -6.40 7.08 17.71
CA THR A 383 -6.04 5.66 17.77
C THR A 383 -7.15 4.86 18.44
N GLY A 384 -7.14 3.56 18.21
CA GLY A 384 -8.18 2.71 18.77
C GLY A 384 -7.99 1.24 18.45
N ILE A 385 -9.09 0.51 18.61
CA ILE A 385 -9.14 -0.93 18.40
C ILE A 385 -10.34 -1.30 17.51
N GLY A 386 -10.15 -2.29 16.67
CA GLY A 386 -11.18 -2.89 15.84
C GLY A 386 -11.50 -4.32 16.29
N PHE A 387 -12.71 -4.78 16.01
CA PHE A 387 -13.14 -6.17 16.23
C PHE A 387 -13.93 -6.63 15.01
N GLN A 388 -13.61 -7.78 14.48
CA GLN A 388 -14.35 -8.37 13.38
C GLN A 388 -15.14 -9.59 13.87
N LEU A 389 -16.45 -9.57 13.65
CA LEU A 389 -17.35 -10.69 13.89
C LEU A 389 -17.98 -11.07 12.55
N VAL A 390 -17.56 -12.21 12.00
CA VAL A 390 -17.97 -12.70 10.67
C VAL A 390 -17.63 -11.63 9.61
N GLU A 391 -18.62 -10.95 9.05
CA GLU A 391 -18.45 -9.88 8.04
C GLU A 391 -18.59 -8.46 8.62
N THR A 392 -18.95 -8.34 9.91
CA THR A 392 -19.17 -7.06 10.56
C THR A 392 -17.90 -6.57 11.25
N LEU A 393 -17.43 -5.38 10.85
CA LEU A 393 -16.38 -4.66 11.55
C LEU A 393 -16.99 -3.70 12.58
N SER A 394 -16.54 -3.83 13.82
CA SER A 394 -16.85 -2.89 14.91
C SER A 394 -15.56 -2.27 15.40
N TYR A 395 -15.53 -0.99 15.68
CA TYR A 395 -14.32 -0.32 16.17
C TYR A 395 -14.63 0.82 17.12
N ILE A 396 -13.64 1.16 17.93
CA ILE A 396 -13.65 2.31 18.83
C ILE A 396 -12.37 3.09 18.56
N LEU A 397 -12.50 4.36 18.15
CA LEU A 397 -11.41 5.31 18.03
C LEU A 397 -11.56 6.41 19.09
N VAL A 398 -10.45 6.82 19.64
CA VAL A 398 -10.35 8.00 20.50
C VAL A 398 -9.53 9.02 19.73
N ASP A 399 -10.20 10.11 19.38
CA ASP A 399 -9.63 11.16 18.55
C ASP A 399 -9.35 12.42 19.39
N ALA A 400 -8.25 13.09 19.06
CA ALA A 400 -7.98 14.46 19.47
C ALA A 400 -8.33 15.36 18.28
N ASP A 401 -9.23 16.31 18.51
CA ASP A 401 -9.70 17.27 17.51
C ASP A 401 -9.18 18.67 17.80
N TYR A 402 -8.65 19.31 16.76
CA TYR A 402 -8.28 20.72 16.79
C TYR A 402 -9.03 21.48 15.70
N HIS A 403 -9.79 22.51 16.12
CA HIS A 403 -10.55 23.39 15.22
C HIS A 403 -9.97 24.80 15.26
N TYR A 404 -9.77 25.36 14.07
CA TYR A 404 -9.35 26.77 13.93
C TYR A 404 -10.26 27.48 12.93
N GLY A 405 -10.82 28.59 13.32
CA GLY A 405 -11.73 29.41 12.52
C GLY A 405 -12.41 30.50 13.37
N ASP A 406 -13.13 31.38 12.74
CA ASP A 406 -13.73 32.56 13.39
C ASP A 406 -14.61 32.25 14.60
N VAL A 407 -15.18 31.03 14.66
CA VAL A 407 -16.06 30.59 15.77
C VAL A 407 -15.27 30.00 16.94
N TYR A 408 -14.13 29.41 16.69
CA TYR A 408 -13.38 28.59 17.66
C TYR A 408 -12.14 29.28 18.24
N GLU A 409 -11.66 30.36 17.63
CA GLU A 409 -10.46 31.10 18.06
C GLU A 409 -9.28 30.18 18.42
N GLY A 410 -9.16 29.02 17.73
CA GLY A 410 -8.06 28.04 17.95
C GLY A 410 -8.28 27.11 19.16
N LYS A 411 -9.42 26.48 19.30
CA LYS A 411 -9.71 25.41 20.28
C LYS A 411 -9.32 24.01 19.75
#